data_dfc5b7016de40f61d692f95840e4fd70
#
_entry.id   dfc5b7016de40f61d692f95840e4fd70
#
_cell.length_a   1.000
_cell.length_b   1.000
_cell.length_c   1.000
_cell.angle_alpha   90.00
_cell.angle_beta   90.00
_cell.angle_gamma   90.00
#
_symmetry.space_group_name_H-M   'P 1'
#
loop_
_entity.id
_entity.type
_entity.pdbx_description
1 polymer ?
#
loop_
_entity_poly.entity_id
_entity_poly.type
_entity_poly.pdbx_seq_one_letter_code
_entity_poly.pdbx_strand_id
1 'polypeptide(L)'
;MGVVNHARCKRDYHNWMSLLMEDRNSIGTFENEWNDFDRLTPATRMVHNTHRRTQPWKTGLKVDYTPTEFVPVIGQIMKLRRILFGEHAFLGKYHRHPDANQENLFFGLLRECVEQGKVTEAKLHDAMKNNYVRHDAFEVMARVPKLKAVELA
;
A
#
# COMPACT_ATOMS: atom_id res chain seq x y z
N MET A 1 -9.73 -12.65 37.28
CA MET A 1 -9.20 -12.23 35.93
C MET A 1 -9.93 -13.07 34.90
N GLY A 2 -10.81 -12.44 34.11
CA GLY A 2 -11.57 -13.17 33.08
C GLY A 2 -10.69 -13.54 31.90
N VAL A 3 -10.74 -14.80 31.49
CA VAL A 3 -10.10 -15.28 30.29
C VAL A 3 -10.77 -14.58 29.08
N VAL A 4 -10.04 -13.70 28.40
CA VAL A 4 -10.52 -13.06 27.18
C VAL A 4 -10.68 -14.15 26.10
N ASN A 5 -11.92 -14.43 25.72
CA ASN A 5 -12.20 -15.41 24.69
C ASN A 5 -11.81 -14.83 23.31
N HIS A 6 -10.62 -15.17 22.84
CA HIS A 6 -10.07 -14.69 21.56
C HIS A 6 -11.00 -14.95 20.34
N ALA A 7 -11.78 -16.02 20.35
CA ALA A 7 -12.71 -16.32 19.26
C ALA A 7 -13.87 -15.32 19.23
N ARG A 8 -14.39 -14.94 20.41
CA ARG A 8 -15.43 -13.91 20.54
C ARG A 8 -14.90 -12.55 20.13
N CYS A 9 -13.70 -12.18 20.57
CA CYS A 9 -13.05 -10.93 20.21
C CYS A 9 -12.84 -10.79 18.71
N LYS A 10 -12.42 -11.87 18.00
CA LYS A 10 -12.28 -11.86 16.54
C LYS A 10 -13.62 -11.67 15.82
N ARG A 11 -14.67 -12.33 16.30
CA ARG A 11 -16.02 -12.20 15.72
C ARG A 11 -16.57 -10.79 15.95
N ASP A 12 -16.44 -10.26 17.15
CA ASP A 12 -16.93 -8.92 17.49
C ASP A 12 -16.16 -7.84 16.67
N TYR A 13 -14.84 -8.02 16.50
CA TYR A 13 -14.03 -7.17 15.62
C TYR A 13 -14.48 -7.24 14.15
N HIS A 14 -14.73 -8.46 13.65
CA HIS A 14 -15.25 -8.63 12.29
C HIS A 14 -16.62 -7.98 12.10
N ASN A 15 -17.54 -8.17 13.05
CA ASN A 15 -18.86 -7.56 12.99
C ASN A 15 -18.79 -6.03 13.00
N TRP A 16 -17.93 -5.47 13.83
CA TRP A 16 -17.67 -4.03 13.89
C TRP A 16 -17.07 -3.50 12.57
N MET A 17 -16.03 -4.15 12.05
CA MET A 17 -15.41 -3.76 10.78
C MET A 17 -16.34 -3.87 9.58
N SER A 18 -17.32 -4.79 9.65
CA SER A 18 -18.32 -5.00 8.61
C SER A 18 -19.61 -4.21 8.82
N LEU A 19 -19.63 -3.29 9.81
CA LEU A 19 -20.79 -2.49 10.20
C LEU A 19 -22.06 -3.33 10.49
N LEU A 20 -21.88 -4.60 10.90
CA LEU A 20 -23.00 -5.50 11.20
C LEU A 20 -23.67 -5.19 12.56
N MET A 21 -23.05 -4.33 13.36
CA MET A 21 -23.56 -3.88 14.64
C MET A 21 -24.36 -2.57 14.54
N GLU A 22 -24.30 -1.92 13.38
CA GLU A 22 -24.98 -0.65 13.11
C GLU A 22 -26.36 -0.88 12.47
N ASP A 23 -27.30 0.04 12.70
CA ASP A 23 -28.54 0.04 11.95
C ASP A 23 -28.25 0.33 10.47
N ARG A 24 -28.75 -0.54 9.60
CA ARG A 24 -28.52 -0.40 8.15
C ARG A 24 -29.01 0.92 7.59
N ASN A 25 -30.02 1.53 8.19
CA ASN A 25 -30.53 2.84 7.77
C ASN A 25 -29.61 4.00 8.17
N SER A 26 -28.67 3.76 9.11
CA SER A 26 -27.66 4.75 9.51
C SER A 26 -26.39 4.69 8.64
N ILE A 27 -26.26 3.65 7.79
CA ILE A 27 -25.08 3.44 6.95
C ILE A 27 -25.30 4.12 5.61
N GLY A 28 -24.50 5.15 5.33
CA GLY A 28 -24.41 5.76 4.00
C GLY A 28 -23.34 5.07 3.16
N THR A 29 -23.39 5.31 1.85
CA THR A 29 -22.35 4.92 0.91
C THR A 29 -21.70 6.15 0.32
N PHE A 30 -20.38 6.11 0.15
CA PHE A 30 -19.67 7.12 -0.62
C PHE A 30 -19.82 6.85 -2.12
N GLU A 31 -19.74 7.89 -2.91
CA GLU A 31 -19.63 7.78 -4.36
C GLU A 31 -18.33 7.03 -4.72
N ASN A 32 -18.31 6.36 -5.86
CA ASN A 32 -17.21 5.50 -6.29
C ASN A 32 -15.87 6.27 -6.35
N GLU A 33 -15.89 7.54 -6.66
CA GLU A 33 -14.71 8.42 -6.75
C GLU A 33 -13.93 8.50 -5.44
N TRP A 34 -14.61 8.27 -4.31
CA TRP A 34 -13.99 8.22 -2.98
C TRP A 34 -13.46 6.85 -2.58
N ASN A 35 -13.58 5.85 -3.44
CA ASN A 35 -13.18 4.48 -3.12
C ASN A 35 -12.72 3.71 -4.36
N ASP A 36 -11.94 4.36 -5.22
CA ASP A 36 -11.35 3.70 -6.39
C ASP A 36 -10.26 2.69 -5.98
N PHE A 37 -10.33 1.50 -6.57
CA PHE A 37 -9.38 0.42 -6.35
C PHE A 37 -8.44 0.30 -7.55
N ASP A 38 -7.13 0.51 -7.33
CA ASP A 38 -6.06 0.30 -8.32
C ASP A 38 -6.25 1.01 -9.66
N ARG A 39 -7.21 1.92 -9.77
CA ARG A 39 -7.53 2.66 -10.98
C ARG A 39 -7.61 4.16 -10.69
N LEU A 40 -7.01 4.95 -11.56
CA LEU A 40 -7.11 6.40 -11.52
C LEU A 40 -7.91 6.92 -12.70
N THR A 41 -8.92 7.73 -12.39
CA THR A 41 -9.71 8.50 -13.36
C THR A 41 -9.62 9.99 -13.01
N PRO A 42 -10.01 10.90 -13.90
CA PRO A 42 -10.08 12.33 -13.57
C PRO A 42 -11.02 12.66 -12.40
N ALA A 43 -12.00 11.79 -12.15
CA ALA A 43 -12.95 11.95 -11.04
C ALA A 43 -12.45 11.35 -9.72
N THR A 44 -11.41 10.50 -9.73
CA THR A 44 -10.91 9.82 -8.52
C THR A 44 -10.48 10.83 -7.46
N ARG A 45 -11.03 10.70 -6.27
CA ARG A 45 -10.72 11.52 -5.09
C ARG A 45 -9.88 10.76 -4.07
N MET A 46 -10.05 9.45 -3.99
CA MET A 46 -9.25 8.55 -3.16
C MET A 46 -9.00 7.24 -3.90
N VAL A 47 -7.77 6.77 -3.86
CA VAL A 47 -7.37 5.51 -4.48
C VAL A 47 -6.80 4.54 -3.45
N HIS A 48 -7.22 3.29 -3.53
CA HIS A 48 -6.69 2.18 -2.74
C HIS A 48 -5.81 1.30 -3.62
N ASN A 49 -4.53 1.21 -3.31
CA ASN A 49 -3.63 0.25 -3.94
C ASN A 49 -3.80 -1.11 -3.27
N THR A 50 -4.65 -1.98 -3.81
CA THR A 50 -4.99 -3.29 -3.24
C THR A 50 -3.99 -4.36 -3.64
N HIS A 51 -3.40 -4.27 -4.81
CA HIS A 51 -2.41 -5.21 -5.32
C HIS A 51 -1.04 -4.98 -4.72
N ARG A 52 -0.72 -5.71 -3.64
CA ARG A 52 0.56 -5.57 -2.92
C ARG A 52 1.80 -5.68 -3.80
N ARG A 53 1.76 -6.45 -4.90
CA ARG A 53 2.94 -6.69 -5.76
C ARG A 53 3.19 -5.60 -6.80
N THR A 54 2.28 -4.66 -6.95
CA THR A 54 2.35 -3.59 -7.96
C THR A 54 2.36 -2.19 -7.35
N GLN A 55 2.78 -2.08 -6.10
CA GLN A 55 2.89 -0.77 -5.43
C GLN A 55 3.95 0.10 -6.13
N PRO A 56 3.59 1.30 -6.64
CA PRO A 56 4.49 2.14 -7.43
C PRO A 56 5.80 2.49 -6.73
N TRP A 57 5.73 2.72 -5.41
CA TRP A 57 6.90 3.08 -4.58
C TRP A 57 7.83 1.91 -4.27
N LYS A 58 7.42 0.67 -4.54
CA LYS A 58 8.21 -0.54 -4.30
C LYS A 58 8.73 -1.19 -5.58
N THR A 59 8.33 -0.72 -6.74
CA THR A 59 8.70 -1.33 -8.04
C THR A 59 10.20 -1.62 -8.12
N GLY A 60 10.54 -2.86 -8.47
CA GLY A 60 11.94 -3.33 -8.61
C GLY A 60 12.60 -3.80 -7.31
N LEU A 61 12.06 -3.47 -6.13
CA LEU A 61 12.53 -3.98 -4.85
C LEU A 61 12.14 -5.45 -4.67
N LYS A 62 12.87 -6.15 -3.81
CA LYS A 62 12.48 -7.51 -3.38
C LYS A 62 11.18 -7.46 -2.58
N VAL A 63 10.31 -8.44 -2.81
CA VAL A 63 9.06 -8.56 -2.06
C VAL A 63 9.38 -8.81 -0.58
N ASP A 64 8.79 -8.02 0.32
CA ASP A 64 9.07 -7.96 1.75
C ASP A 64 7.91 -8.45 2.64
N TYR A 65 6.96 -9.18 2.08
CA TYR A 65 5.85 -9.77 2.82
C TYR A 65 5.68 -11.26 2.49
N THR A 66 5.04 -12.00 3.40
CA THR A 66 4.62 -13.39 3.17
C THR A 66 3.14 -13.39 2.85
N PRO A 67 2.71 -13.93 1.70
CA PRO A 67 1.29 -14.09 1.40
C PRO A 67 0.62 -14.97 2.46
N THR A 68 -0.53 -14.54 2.96
CA THR A 68 -1.30 -15.27 3.98
C THR A 68 -2.05 -16.48 3.41
N GLU A 69 -2.11 -16.61 2.09
CA GLU A 69 -2.88 -17.63 1.36
C GLU A 69 -2.16 -18.99 1.24
N PHE A 70 -0.93 -19.08 1.77
CA PHE A 70 -0.23 -20.37 1.73
C PHE A 70 -0.77 -21.33 2.78
N VAL A 71 -1.07 -22.55 2.31
CA VAL A 71 -1.43 -23.72 3.12
C VAL A 71 -0.52 -23.81 4.35
N PRO A 72 -1.03 -24.16 5.54
CA PRO A 72 -0.29 -24.15 6.82
C PRO A 72 1.09 -24.83 6.78
N VAL A 73 1.22 -25.91 6.00
CA VAL A 73 2.49 -26.66 5.83
C VAL A 73 3.53 -25.82 5.07
N ILE A 74 3.13 -25.13 4.01
CA ILE A 74 4.01 -24.28 3.21
C ILE A 74 4.45 -23.07 4.02
N GLY A 75 3.57 -22.54 4.88
CA GLY A 75 3.90 -21.44 5.80
C GLY A 75 5.02 -21.78 6.78
N GLN A 76 5.10 -23.01 7.27
CA GLN A 76 6.18 -23.49 8.14
C GLN A 76 7.52 -23.60 7.40
N ILE A 77 7.50 -24.16 6.19
CA ILE A 77 8.68 -24.27 5.33
C ILE A 77 9.20 -22.89 4.95
N MET A 78 8.29 -21.93 4.66
CA MET A 78 8.66 -20.56 4.36
C MET A 78 9.24 -19.82 5.57
N LYS A 79 8.74 -20.09 6.79
CA LYS A 79 9.35 -19.56 8.03
C LYS A 79 10.77 -20.09 8.25
N LEU A 80 10.97 -21.40 8.12
CA LEU A 80 12.30 -22.01 8.25
C LEU A 80 13.28 -21.45 7.22
N ARG A 81 12.83 -21.31 6.00
CA ARG A 81 13.61 -20.76 4.90
C ARG A 81 13.96 -19.28 5.08
N ARG A 82 13.06 -18.48 5.65
CA ARG A 82 13.32 -17.10 6.07
C ARG A 82 14.46 -17.02 7.09
N ILE A 83 14.48 -17.97 8.04
CA ILE A 83 15.53 -18.03 9.07
C ILE A 83 16.89 -18.43 8.44
N LEU A 84 16.91 -19.35 7.48
CA LEU A 84 18.15 -19.90 6.91
C LEU A 84 18.76 -19.04 5.80
N PHE A 85 17.94 -18.38 4.97
CA PHE A 85 18.39 -17.69 3.75
C PHE A 85 18.10 -16.18 3.73
N GLY A 86 17.60 -15.65 4.86
CA GLY A 86 17.14 -14.25 4.86
C GLY A 86 15.86 -14.09 4.02
N GLU A 87 15.28 -12.92 4.06
CA GLU A 87 13.93 -12.61 3.64
C GLU A 87 13.49 -13.09 2.24
N HIS A 88 12.27 -13.59 2.15
CA HIS A 88 11.33 -13.66 0.99
C HIS A 88 11.95 -13.89 -0.41
N ALA A 89 13.16 -14.47 -0.50
CA ALA A 89 13.97 -14.59 -1.72
C ALA A 89 13.24 -15.28 -2.90
N PHE A 90 12.11 -15.94 -2.64
CA PHE A 90 11.36 -16.69 -3.66
C PHE A 90 10.16 -15.94 -4.23
N LEU A 91 9.78 -14.85 -3.66
CA LEU A 91 8.61 -14.10 -4.12
C LEU A 91 8.95 -13.13 -5.26
N GLY A 92 10.25 -13.03 -5.63
CA GLY A 92 10.71 -12.16 -6.68
C GLY A 92 10.71 -10.69 -6.27
N LYS A 93 10.48 -9.83 -7.27
CA LYS A 93 10.46 -8.38 -7.10
C LYS A 93 9.04 -7.84 -7.23
N TYR A 94 8.84 -6.65 -6.69
CA TYR A 94 7.66 -5.85 -6.99
C TYR A 94 7.62 -5.49 -8.47
N HIS A 95 6.47 -5.66 -9.09
CA HIS A 95 6.24 -5.36 -10.50
C HIS A 95 5.76 -3.91 -10.66
N ARG A 96 5.92 -3.39 -11.86
CA ARG A 96 5.35 -2.10 -12.23
C ARG A 96 3.82 -2.20 -12.20
N HIS A 97 3.16 -1.13 -11.72
CA HIS A 97 1.71 -1.03 -11.74
C HIS A 97 1.21 -0.99 -13.21
N PRO A 98 0.15 -1.73 -13.57
CA PRO A 98 -0.40 -1.73 -14.92
C PRO A 98 -0.92 -0.34 -15.34
N ASP A 99 -1.49 0.43 -14.42
CA ASP A 99 -1.84 1.82 -14.65
C ASP A 99 -0.65 2.74 -14.31
N ALA A 100 -0.05 3.33 -15.37
CA ALA A 100 1.09 4.25 -15.21
C ALA A 100 0.71 5.54 -14.44
N ASN A 101 -0.57 5.91 -14.39
CA ASN A 101 -1.02 7.08 -13.64
C ASN A 101 -0.83 6.90 -12.13
N GLN A 102 -0.78 5.67 -11.63
CA GLN A 102 -0.47 5.39 -10.23
C GLN A 102 0.97 5.81 -9.86
N GLU A 103 1.94 5.52 -10.74
CA GLU A 103 3.33 5.96 -10.57
C GLU A 103 3.42 7.49 -10.64
N ASN A 104 2.74 8.10 -11.60
CA ASN A 104 2.71 9.54 -11.78
C ASN A 104 2.10 10.26 -10.56
N LEU A 105 0.97 9.75 -10.05
CA LEU A 105 0.33 10.31 -8.85
C LEU A 105 1.25 10.24 -7.65
N PHE A 106 1.76 9.04 -7.32
CA PHE A 106 2.58 8.86 -6.12
C PHE A 106 3.83 9.73 -6.15
N PHE A 107 4.61 9.66 -7.24
CA PHE A 107 5.86 10.41 -7.33
C PHE A 107 5.65 11.91 -7.60
N GLY A 108 4.54 12.29 -8.21
CA GLY A 108 4.12 13.69 -8.30
C GLY A 108 3.85 14.29 -6.92
N LEU A 109 3.05 13.62 -6.09
CA LEU A 109 2.78 14.02 -4.70
C LEU A 109 4.05 14.01 -3.83
N LEU A 110 4.90 12.99 -3.98
CA LEU A 110 6.16 12.93 -3.25
C LEU A 110 7.07 14.10 -3.58
N ARG A 111 7.18 14.47 -4.86
CA ARG A 111 7.92 15.66 -5.29
C ARG A 111 7.38 16.93 -4.66
N GLU A 112 6.06 17.14 -4.68
CA GLU A 112 5.44 18.29 -4.01
C GLU A 112 5.74 18.33 -2.51
N CYS A 113 5.73 17.16 -1.85
CA CYS A 113 6.11 17.06 -0.43
C CYS A 113 7.57 17.43 -0.19
N VAL A 114 8.47 17.09 -1.10
CA VAL A 114 9.89 17.49 -1.03
C VAL A 114 10.02 18.99 -1.28
N GLU A 115 9.42 19.51 -2.34
CA GLU A 115 9.44 20.95 -2.70
C GLU A 115 8.87 21.82 -1.57
N GLN A 116 7.86 21.33 -0.84
CA GLN A 116 7.25 22.04 0.30
C GLN A 116 8.00 21.81 1.63
N GLY A 117 9.10 21.05 1.62
CA GLY A 117 9.87 20.73 2.83
C GLY A 117 9.19 19.80 3.82
N LYS A 118 8.04 19.18 3.46
CA LYS A 118 7.33 18.19 4.29
C LYS A 118 8.11 16.88 4.39
N VAL A 119 8.82 16.53 3.32
CA VAL A 119 9.75 15.39 3.25
C VAL A 119 11.11 15.94 2.87
N THR A 120 12.12 15.69 3.69
CA THR A 120 13.50 16.06 3.36
C THR A 120 14.15 15.01 2.47
N GLU A 121 15.08 15.42 1.61
CA GLU A 121 15.89 14.49 0.81
C GLU A 121 16.59 13.44 1.69
N ALA A 122 17.09 13.82 2.85
CA ALA A 122 17.73 12.90 3.80
C ALA A 122 16.76 11.79 4.26
N LYS A 123 15.49 12.12 4.54
CA LYS A 123 14.47 11.12 4.87
C LYS A 123 14.16 10.21 3.69
N LEU A 124 14.15 10.75 2.49
CA LEU A 124 13.92 9.96 1.30
C LEU A 124 15.10 9.00 1.02
N HIS A 125 16.35 9.48 1.18
CA HIS A 125 17.53 8.63 1.10
C HIS A 125 17.51 7.50 2.13
N ASP A 126 17.11 7.79 3.37
CA ASP A 126 16.95 6.77 4.41
C ASP A 126 15.87 5.75 4.05
N ALA A 127 14.72 6.20 3.52
CA ALA A 127 13.65 5.33 3.05
C ALA A 127 14.11 4.41 1.89
N MET A 128 14.91 4.92 0.97
CA MET A 128 15.51 4.14 -0.12
C MET A 128 16.50 3.11 0.43
N LYS A 129 17.38 3.50 1.35
CA LYS A 129 18.36 2.61 2.01
C LYS A 129 17.67 1.47 2.75
N ASN A 130 16.53 1.73 3.38
CA ASN A 130 15.75 0.73 4.12
C ASN A 130 14.76 -0.04 3.23
N ASN A 131 14.77 0.11 1.91
CA ASN A 131 13.86 -0.53 0.97
C ASN A 131 12.38 -0.20 1.20
N TYR A 132 12.06 0.93 1.82
CA TYR A 132 10.69 1.42 1.92
C TYR A 132 10.22 2.06 0.61
N VAL A 133 11.16 2.67 -0.12
CA VAL A 133 10.94 3.27 -1.42
C VAL A 133 12.01 2.77 -2.39
N ARG A 134 11.66 2.65 -3.68
CA ARG A 134 12.57 2.21 -4.76
C ARG A 134 13.79 3.10 -4.85
N HIS A 135 14.93 2.51 -5.23
CA HIS A 135 16.24 3.19 -5.19
C HIS A 135 16.42 4.28 -6.25
N ASP A 136 15.58 4.29 -7.27
CA ASP A 136 15.58 5.29 -8.33
C ASP A 136 14.46 6.36 -8.13
N ALA A 137 14.00 6.56 -6.88
CA ALA A 137 12.89 7.46 -6.57
C ALA A 137 13.12 8.89 -7.08
N PHE A 138 14.33 9.45 -6.95
CA PHE A 138 14.64 10.78 -7.46
C PHE A 138 14.55 10.87 -8.98
N GLU A 139 15.04 9.86 -9.69
CA GLU A 139 14.94 9.78 -11.14
C GLU A 139 13.48 9.72 -11.60
N VAL A 140 12.68 8.92 -10.91
CA VAL A 140 11.24 8.81 -11.19
C VAL A 140 10.53 10.13 -10.91
N MET A 141 10.79 10.78 -9.78
CA MET A 141 10.24 12.11 -9.48
C MET A 141 10.59 13.15 -10.53
N ALA A 142 11.82 13.11 -11.07
CA ALA A 142 12.26 14.07 -12.08
C ALA A 142 11.52 13.90 -13.43
N ARG A 143 11.16 12.66 -13.80
CA ARG A 143 10.51 12.37 -15.10
C ARG A 143 8.99 12.41 -15.07
N VAL A 144 8.34 12.22 -13.91
CA VAL A 144 6.87 12.26 -13.85
C VAL A 144 6.36 13.68 -14.11
N PRO A 145 5.18 13.84 -14.74
CA PRO A 145 4.60 15.16 -14.97
C PRO A 145 4.30 15.87 -13.63
N LYS A 146 4.30 17.19 -13.66
CA LYS A 146 3.78 17.97 -12.51
C LYS A 146 2.29 17.70 -12.39
N LEU A 147 1.83 17.46 -11.15
CA LEU A 147 0.41 17.37 -10.90
C LEU A 147 -0.23 18.71 -11.24
N LYS A 148 -1.27 18.68 -12.04
CA LYS A 148 -2.09 19.87 -12.25
C LYS A 148 -2.76 20.19 -10.92
N ALA A 149 -2.68 21.44 -10.47
CA ALA A 149 -3.48 21.88 -9.34
C ALA A 149 -4.95 21.51 -9.64
N VAL A 150 -5.55 20.70 -8.76
CA VAL A 150 -6.99 20.50 -8.80
C VAL A 150 -7.57 21.83 -8.37
N GLU A 151 -8.13 22.57 -9.30
CA GLU A 151 -8.96 23.72 -8.96
C GLU A 151 -10.12 23.15 -8.13
N LEU A 152 -10.02 23.36 -6.81
CA LEU A 152 -11.11 23.09 -5.89
C LEU A 152 -12.17 24.19 -6.19
N ALA A 153 -13.13 23.82 -7.02
CA ALA A 153 -14.34 24.62 -7.22
C ALA A 153 -15.27 24.46 -6.02
#